data_153a2c7ae802c49ebc46d3ea80472907
#
_entry.id   153a2c7ae802c49ebc46d3ea80472907
#
_cell.length_a   1.000
_cell.length_b   1.000
_cell.length_c   1.000
_cell.angle_alpha   90.00
_cell.angle_beta   90.00
_cell.angle_gamma   90.00
#
_symmetry.space_group_name_H-M   'P 1'
#
loop_
_entity.id
_entity.type
_entity.pdbx_description
1 polymer ?
#
loop_
_entity_poly.entity_id
_entity_poly.type
_entity_poly.pdbx_seq_one_letter_code
_entity_poly.pdbx_strand_id
1 'polypeptide(L)'
;MRRFLALCLSLLLLSLSACALFPNRDPLNINVVGIEPLQNQDLEVRFAVKLRLQNPNETPINYNGVALSLEVNGQPLATGVSDQAGSIPRYSEAIITVPVSISAFSVLRQTLGLSQTQSLNNLPFVLRGKLSGGTSGTIRFVDKGTLNLPGSTAGIW
;
A
#
# COMPACT_ATOMS: atom_id res chain seq x y z
N MET A 1 -52.32 -20.83 3.82
CA MET A 1 -51.82 -19.85 2.84
C MET A 1 -51.48 -18.49 3.48
N ARG A 2 -52.40 -17.82 4.17
CA ARG A 2 -52.16 -16.46 4.79
C ARG A 2 -51.01 -16.45 5.79
N ARG A 3 -50.80 -17.49 6.62
CA ARG A 3 -49.69 -17.57 7.60
C ARG A 3 -48.33 -17.80 6.92
N PHE A 4 -48.33 -18.54 5.82
CA PHE A 4 -47.09 -18.76 5.03
C PHE A 4 -46.67 -17.49 4.30
N LEU A 5 -47.62 -16.74 3.76
CA LEU A 5 -47.35 -15.44 3.11
C LEU A 5 -46.79 -14.40 4.08
N ALA A 6 -47.32 -14.35 5.31
CA ALA A 6 -46.86 -13.47 6.39
C ALA A 6 -45.44 -13.80 6.83
N LEU A 7 -45.10 -15.11 6.90
CA LEU A 7 -43.74 -15.56 7.24
C LEU A 7 -42.72 -15.22 6.14
N CYS A 8 -43.09 -15.41 4.88
CA CYS A 8 -42.21 -15.00 3.75
C CYS A 8 -42.02 -13.52 3.69
N LEU A 9 -43.07 -12.72 3.96
CA LEU A 9 -42.98 -11.26 3.97
C LEU A 9 -42.11 -10.73 5.11
N SER A 10 -42.19 -11.32 6.31
CA SER A 10 -41.33 -10.94 7.43
C SER A 10 -39.86 -11.33 7.19
N LEU A 11 -39.60 -12.49 6.56
CA LEU A 11 -38.25 -12.90 6.20
C LEU A 11 -37.64 -11.98 5.13
N LEU A 12 -38.45 -11.52 4.18
CA LEU A 12 -38.04 -10.56 3.14
C LEU A 12 -37.71 -9.18 3.74
N LEU A 13 -38.48 -8.72 4.72
CA LEU A 13 -38.23 -7.46 5.42
C LEU A 13 -36.96 -7.51 6.27
N LEU A 14 -36.65 -8.64 6.90
CA LEU A 14 -35.39 -8.83 7.63
C LEU A 14 -34.15 -8.81 6.70
N SER A 15 -34.27 -9.31 5.47
CA SER A 15 -33.16 -9.34 4.53
C SER A 15 -32.81 -7.96 3.95
N LEU A 16 -33.74 -7.00 3.93
CA LEU A 16 -33.47 -5.64 3.47
C LEU A 16 -32.65 -4.80 4.48
N SER A 17 -32.63 -5.18 5.75
CA SER A 17 -31.90 -4.44 6.79
C SER A 17 -30.40 -4.73 6.82
N ALA A 18 -29.91 -5.72 6.08
CA ALA A 18 -28.51 -6.15 6.11
C ALA A 18 -27.53 -5.18 5.42
N CYS A 19 -28.02 -4.31 4.53
CA CYS A 19 -27.15 -3.37 3.80
C CYS A 19 -26.71 -2.15 4.62
N ALA A 20 -27.30 -1.87 5.78
CA ALA A 20 -27.01 -0.69 6.59
C ALA A 20 -25.80 -0.85 7.54
N LEU A 21 -25.22 -2.05 7.62
CA LEU A 21 -24.18 -2.38 8.62
C LEU A 21 -22.74 -2.17 8.13
N PHE A 22 -22.53 -1.77 6.88
CA PHE A 22 -21.19 -1.43 6.41
C PHE A 22 -20.94 0.07 6.65
N PRO A 23 -20.05 0.43 7.58
CA PRO A 23 -19.69 1.83 7.75
C PRO A 23 -19.13 2.33 6.43
N ASN A 24 -19.78 3.36 5.88
CA ASN A 24 -19.31 4.05 4.68
C ASN A 24 -18.03 4.78 5.07
N ARG A 25 -16.87 4.16 4.82
CA ARG A 25 -15.56 4.74 5.11
C ARG A 25 -14.94 5.19 3.81
N ASP A 26 -14.54 6.44 3.79
CA ASP A 26 -13.72 6.96 2.70
C ASP A 26 -12.34 6.28 2.71
N PRO A 27 -11.78 6.01 1.53
CA PRO A 27 -10.45 5.42 1.44
C PRO A 27 -9.40 6.36 2.04
N LEU A 28 -8.37 5.77 2.69
CA LEU A 28 -7.20 6.53 3.12
C LEU A 28 -6.45 7.07 1.89
N ASN A 29 -6.01 8.32 2.00
CA ASN A 29 -5.03 8.86 1.07
C ASN A 29 -3.63 8.47 1.55
N ILE A 30 -2.89 7.73 0.73
CA ILE A 30 -1.57 7.20 1.09
C ILE A 30 -0.58 7.58 0.02
N ASN A 31 0.49 8.26 0.44
CA ASN A 31 1.53 8.76 -0.45
C ASN A 31 2.92 8.43 0.10
N VAL A 32 3.86 8.10 -0.77
CA VAL A 32 5.27 8.01 -0.43
C VAL A 32 5.82 9.42 -0.25
N VAL A 33 6.35 9.72 0.93
CA VAL A 33 6.91 11.05 1.25
C VAL A 33 8.40 11.05 1.50
N GLY A 34 9.03 9.88 1.52
CA GLY A 34 10.47 9.76 1.68
C GLY A 34 10.97 8.33 1.50
N ILE A 35 12.19 8.21 1.05
CA ILE A 35 12.93 6.96 0.96
C ILE A 35 14.34 7.24 1.48
N GLU A 36 14.75 6.54 2.53
CA GLU A 36 16.04 6.71 3.17
C GLU A 36 16.83 5.38 3.10
N PRO A 37 18.11 5.40 2.76
CA PRO A 37 18.90 4.19 2.76
C PRO A 37 19.09 3.69 4.21
N LEU A 38 19.00 2.39 4.38
CA LEU A 38 19.36 1.68 5.61
C LEU A 38 20.69 0.97 5.42
N GLN A 39 21.29 0.53 6.53
CA GLN A 39 22.48 -0.31 6.44
C GLN A 39 22.16 -1.61 5.69
N ASN A 40 22.97 -1.90 4.68
CA ASN A 40 22.83 -3.11 3.89
C ASN A 40 23.17 -4.35 4.74
N GLN A 41 22.46 -5.44 4.49
CA GLN A 41 22.77 -6.75 5.09
C GLN A 41 22.91 -7.76 3.97
N ASP A 42 24.04 -8.45 3.96
CA ASP A 42 24.39 -9.49 2.99
C ASP A 42 24.23 -9.01 1.51
N LEU A 43 23.40 -9.70 0.72
CA LEU A 43 23.10 -9.39 -0.68
C LEU A 43 21.82 -8.56 -0.86
N GLU A 44 21.35 -7.90 0.20
CA GLU A 44 20.16 -7.08 0.17
C GLU A 44 20.49 -5.59 0.32
N VAL A 45 19.90 -4.78 -0.55
CA VAL A 45 19.88 -3.33 -0.38
C VAL A 45 18.59 -2.95 0.34
N ARG A 46 18.72 -2.23 1.45
CA ARG A 46 17.59 -1.91 2.33
C ARG A 46 17.30 -0.43 2.36
N PHE A 47 16.01 -0.10 2.37
CA PHE A 47 15.51 1.28 2.47
C PHE A 47 14.42 1.38 3.52
N ALA A 48 14.31 2.55 4.13
CA ALA A 48 13.15 2.95 4.92
C ALA A 48 12.21 3.76 4.02
N VAL A 49 11.04 3.22 3.73
CA VAL A 49 9.99 3.92 2.98
C VAL A 49 9.08 4.64 3.96
N LYS A 50 8.98 5.96 3.85
CA LYS A 50 8.07 6.78 4.65
C LYS A 50 6.76 6.99 3.91
N LEU A 51 5.67 6.58 4.51
CA LEU A 51 4.32 6.74 4.00
C LEU A 51 3.58 7.77 4.83
N ARG A 52 2.98 8.74 4.17
CA ARG A 52 1.98 9.63 4.77
C ARG A 52 0.61 9.01 4.56
N LEU A 53 -0.13 8.82 5.65
CA LEU A 53 -1.50 8.30 5.66
C LEU A 53 -2.41 9.39 6.14
N GLN A 54 -3.37 9.80 5.32
CA GLN A 54 -4.37 10.79 5.69
C GLN A 54 -5.72 10.09 5.86
N ASN A 55 -6.34 10.32 7.01
CA ASN A 55 -7.64 9.76 7.36
C ASN A 55 -8.74 10.82 7.15
N PRO A 56 -9.56 10.72 6.09
CA PRO A 56 -10.68 11.64 5.85
C PRO A 56 -11.92 11.29 6.67
N ASN A 57 -11.88 10.28 7.53
CA ASN A 57 -13.03 9.77 8.24
C ASN A 57 -13.20 10.39 9.63
N GLU A 58 -14.43 10.39 10.14
CA GLU A 58 -14.79 10.82 11.50
C GLU A 58 -14.29 9.88 12.60
N THR A 59 -13.87 8.66 12.23
CA THR A 59 -13.39 7.65 13.17
C THR A 59 -11.90 7.42 13.01
N PRO A 60 -11.16 7.20 14.11
CA PRO A 60 -9.75 6.85 14.03
C PRO A 60 -9.56 5.48 13.36
N ILE A 61 -8.43 5.30 12.70
CA ILE A 61 -8.04 4.05 12.07
C ILE A 61 -6.84 3.49 12.80
N ASN A 62 -7.04 2.35 13.46
CA ASN A 62 -5.99 1.64 14.16
C ASN A 62 -5.38 0.58 13.23
N TYR A 63 -4.06 0.43 13.30
CA TYR A 63 -3.33 -0.60 12.57
C TYR A 63 -2.30 -1.27 13.50
N ASN A 64 -1.96 -2.51 13.21
CA ASN A 64 -0.98 -3.32 13.95
C ASN A 64 0.02 -4.03 13.03
N GLY A 65 0.08 -3.63 11.80
CA GLY A 65 1.05 -4.14 10.83
C GLY A 65 0.88 -3.50 9.47
N VAL A 66 1.98 -3.43 8.75
CA VAL A 66 2.05 -2.87 7.40
C VAL A 66 2.82 -3.84 6.51
N ALA A 67 2.34 -4.05 5.30
CA ALA A 67 3.09 -4.77 4.27
C ALA A 67 3.07 -3.97 2.97
N LEU A 68 4.22 -3.93 2.30
CA LEU A 68 4.43 -3.23 1.03
C LEU A 68 4.99 -4.18 -0.02
N SER A 69 4.62 -3.95 -1.26
CA SER A 69 5.28 -4.53 -2.43
C SER A 69 5.41 -3.47 -3.52
N LEU A 70 6.59 -3.36 -4.09
CA LEU A 70 6.91 -2.42 -5.16
C LEU A 70 7.22 -3.19 -6.43
N GLU A 71 6.52 -2.86 -7.49
CA GLU A 71 6.80 -3.28 -8.84
C GLU A 71 7.30 -2.08 -9.64
N VAL A 72 8.31 -2.29 -10.46
CA VAL A 72 8.84 -1.29 -11.40
C VAL A 72 8.87 -1.91 -12.79
N ASN A 73 8.37 -1.20 -13.77
CA ASN A 73 8.26 -1.68 -15.15
C ASN A 73 7.57 -3.07 -15.25
N GLY A 74 6.52 -3.29 -14.41
CA GLY A 74 5.79 -4.55 -14.37
C GLY A 74 6.53 -5.73 -13.74
N GLN A 75 7.72 -5.52 -13.16
CA GLN A 75 8.50 -6.54 -12.49
C GLN A 75 8.58 -6.28 -10.98
N PRO A 76 8.43 -7.32 -10.14
CA PRO A 76 8.63 -7.17 -8.70
C PRO A 76 10.06 -6.71 -8.40
N LEU A 77 10.19 -5.62 -7.65
CA LEU A 77 11.50 -5.06 -7.27
C LEU A 77 11.77 -5.24 -5.77
N ALA A 78 10.82 -4.86 -4.92
CA ALA A 78 11.05 -4.77 -3.50
C ALA A 78 9.82 -5.19 -2.69
N THR A 79 10.06 -5.67 -1.47
CA THR A 79 9.01 -5.97 -0.49
C THR A 79 9.43 -5.47 0.89
N GLY A 80 8.45 -5.16 1.71
CA GLY A 80 8.67 -4.73 3.08
C GLY A 80 7.52 -5.09 3.99
N VAL A 81 7.84 -5.34 5.24
CA VAL A 81 6.87 -5.58 6.30
C VAL A 81 7.29 -4.84 7.57
N SER A 82 6.32 -4.42 8.35
CA SER A 82 6.53 -3.84 9.67
C SER A 82 5.41 -4.28 10.59
N ASP A 83 5.74 -4.63 11.81
CA ASP A 83 4.80 -4.93 12.90
C ASP A 83 4.44 -3.68 13.72
N GLN A 84 4.87 -2.51 13.26
CA GLN A 84 4.56 -1.25 13.91
C GLN A 84 3.04 -1.07 14.03
N ALA A 85 2.57 -0.92 15.26
CA ALA A 85 1.20 -0.58 15.57
C ALA A 85 1.03 0.91 15.79
N GLY A 86 -0.15 1.43 15.46
CA GLY A 86 -0.46 2.83 15.66
C GLY A 86 -1.91 3.17 15.37
N SER A 87 -2.22 4.46 15.45
CA SER A 87 -3.54 5.01 15.18
C SER A 87 -3.42 6.27 14.34
N ILE A 88 -4.28 6.39 13.34
CA ILE A 88 -4.44 7.60 12.55
C ILE A 88 -5.70 8.29 13.05
N PRO A 89 -5.62 9.44 13.75
CA PRO A 89 -6.78 10.11 14.30
C PRO A 89 -7.77 10.52 13.19
N ARG A 90 -9.00 10.81 13.60
CA ARG A 90 -10.02 11.36 12.70
C ARG A 90 -9.54 12.67 12.08
N TYR A 91 -9.82 12.88 10.79
CA TYR A 91 -9.47 14.09 10.05
C TYR A 91 -8.01 14.52 10.24
N SER A 92 -7.09 13.54 10.30
CA SER A 92 -5.68 13.77 10.60
C SER A 92 -4.78 12.91 9.74
N GLU A 93 -3.49 13.08 9.91
CA GLU A 93 -2.48 12.30 9.21
C GLU A 93 -1.46 11.68 10.17
N ALA A 94 -0.82 10.62 9.72
CA ALA A 94 0.31 9.98 10.37
C ALA A 94 1.38 9.64 9.34
N ILE A 95 2.65 9.64 9.77
CA ILE A 95 3.75 9.13 8.95
C ILE A 95 4.21 7.81 9.57
N ILE A 96 4.24 6.77 8.74
CA ILE A 96 4.79 5.48 9.12
C ILE A 96 6.03 5.16 8.29
N THR A 97 6.96 4.44 8.89
CA THR A 97 8.20 4.03 8.25
C THR A 97 8.23 2.51 8.12
N VAL A 98 8.41 2.03 6.89
CA VAL A 98 8.43 0.60 6.60
C VAL A 98 9.79 0.24 6.01
N PRO A 99 10.54 -0.68 6.63
CA PRO A 99 11.76 -1.21 6.04
C PRO A 99 11.41 -2.06 4.82
N VAL A 100 12.10 -1.81 3.71
CA VAL A 100 11.90 -2.48 2.43
C VAL A 100 13.24 -3.02 1.95
N SER A 101 13.26 -4.26 1.49
CA SER A 101 14.45 -4.94 0.96
C SER A 101 14.33 -5.17 -0.53
N ILE A 102 15.41 -4.90 -1.24
CA ILE A 102 15.62 -5.24 -2.65
C ILE A 102 16.65 -6.35 -2.71
N SER A 103 16.28 -7.53 -3.20
CA SER A 103 17.24 -8.61 -3.38
C SER A 103 18.09 -8.42 -4.64
N ALA A 104 19.33 -8.90 -4.62
CA ALA A 104 20.21 -8.89 -5.82
C ALA A 104 19.57 -9.59 -7.02
N PHE A 105 18.76 -10.63 -6.81
CA PHE A 105 18.01 -11.31 -7.86
C PHE A 105 16.92 -10.42 -8.48
N SER A 106 16.30 -9.54 -7.70
CA SER A 106 15.33 -8.58 -8.22
C SER A 106 15.99 -7.57 -9.14
N VAL A 107 17.17 -7.08 -8.77
CA VAL A 107 17.96 -6.16 -9.62
C VAL A 107 18.37 -6.85 -10.92
N LEU A 108 18.88 -8.07 -10.84
CA LEU A 108 19.28 -8.84 -12.03
C LEU A 108 18.08 -9.05 -12.99
N ARG A 109 16.92 -9.40 -12.45
CA ARG A 109 15.70 -9.58 -13.25
C ARG A 109 15.26 -8.29 -13.94
N GLN A 110 15.36 -7.15 -13.24
CA GLN A 110 15.09 -5.83 -13.81
C GLN A 110 16.02 -5.52 -14.99
N THR A 111 17.32 -5.74 -14.82
CA THR A 111 18.31 -5.49 -15.89
C THR A 111 18.13 -6.39 -17.10
N LEU A 112 17.74 -7.64 -16.92
CA LEU A 112 17.44 -8.57 -18.02
C LEU A 112 16.11 -8.25 -18.71
N GLY A 113 15.17 -7.65 -18.02
CA GLY A 113 13.86 -7.23 -18.57
C GLY A 113 13.89 -5.87 -19.26
N LEU A 114 14.92 -5.06 -19.02
CA LEU A 114 15.11 -3.79 -19.71
C LEU A 114 15.76 -4.09 -21.08
N SER A 115 15.01 -3.93 -22.15
CA SER A 115 15.61 -3.85 -23.50
C SER A 115 16.61 -2.70 -23.48
N GLN A 116 17.78 -2.88 -24.09
CA GLN A 116 18.92 -1.94 -24.06
C GLN A 116 18.60 -0.50 -24.53
N THR A 117 17.38 -0.22 -24.96
CA THR A 117 16.89 1.07 -25.45
C THR A 117 15.91 1.78 -24.52
N GLN A 118 15.51 1.18 -23.39
CA GLN A 118 14.64 1.90 -22.46
C GLN A 118 15.45 2.88 -21.61
N SER A 119 15.14 4.17 -21.77
CA SER A 119 15.69 5.21 -20.91
C SER A 119 15.24 4.94 -19.46
N LEU A 120 16.14 5.11 -18.50
CA LEU A 120 15.85 5.00 -17.06
C LEU A 120 14.93 6.13 -16.55
N ASN A 121 14.43 6.95 -17.46
CA ASN A 121 13.49 8.03 -17.20
C ASN A 121 12.06 7.52 -17.40
N ASN A 122 11.15 7.95 -16.55
CA ASN A 122 9.72 7.60 -16.60
C ASN A 122 9.43 6.10 -16.44
N LEU A 123 10.17 5.41 -15.57
CA LEU A 123 9.87 4.01 -15.26
C LEU A 123 8.56 3.93 -14.47
N PRO A 124 7.53 3.25 -14.99
CA PRO A 124 6.28 3.11 -14.27
C PRO A 124 6.49 2.25 -13.02
N PHE A 125 5.94 2.71 -11.90
CA PHE A 125 5.93 1.93 -10.67
C PHE A 125 4.49 1.69 -10.19
N VAL A 126 4.31 0.59 -9.47
CA VAL A 126 3.11 0.27 -8.72
C VAL A 126 3.52 -0.14 -7.31
N LEU A 127 3.17 0.70 -6.34
CA LEU A 127 3.29 0.37 -4.93
C LEU A 127 1.94 -0.18 -4.46
N ARG A 128 1.94 -1.40 -3.96
CA ARG A 128 0.80 -2.01 -3.28
C ARG A 128 1.10 -2.14 -1.81
N GLY A 129 0.12 -1.84 -0.99
CA GLY A 129 0.26 -1.99 0.44
C GLY A 129 -1.01 -2.46 1.12
N LYS A 130 -0.83 -2.95 2.32
CA LYS A 130 -1.93 -3.22 3.24
C LYS A 130 -1.56 -2.78 4.64
N LEU A 131 -2.54 -2.15 5.31
CA LEU A 131 -2.54 -1.91 6.74
C LEU A 131 -3.44 -2.96 7.38
N SER A 132 -2.88 -3.74 8.27
CA SER A 132 -3.65 -4.69 9.08
C SER A 132 -4.12 -3.96 10.33
N GLY A 133 -5.40 -3.96 10.59
CA GLY A 133 -5.95 -3.27 11.76
C GLY A 133 -7.03 -4.09 12.42
N GLY A 134 -6.94 -4.34 13.71
CA GLY A 134 -7.85 -5.15 14.53
C GLY A 134 -9.33 -4.99 14.16
N THR A 135 -10.06 -4.14 14.86
CA THR A 135 -11.49 -3.87 14.61
C THR A 135 -11.78 -3.13 13.30
N SER A 136 -10.77 -2.46 12.72
CA SER A 136 -10.90 -1.72 11.46
C SER A 136 -10.76 -2.63 10.22
N GLY A 137 -10.40 -3.90 10.40
CA GLY A 137 -10.13 -4.84 9.31
C GLY A 137 -8.82 -4.52 8.59
N THR A 138 -8.67 -5.03 7.37
CA THR A 138 -7.50 -4.80 6.52
C THR A 138 -7.81 -3.75 5.46
N ILE A 139 -7.04 -2.68 5.43
CA ILE A 139 -7.11 -1.64 4.42
C ILE A 139 -6.03 -1.91 3.38
N ARG A 140 -6.41 -2.00 2.11
CA ARG A 140 -5.48 -2.16 0.99
C ARG A 140 -5.43 -0.87 0.20
N PHE A 141 -4.23 -0.55 -0.30
CA PHE A 141 -4.01 0.63 -1.11
C PHE A 141 -3.07 0.34 -2.28
N VAL A 142 -3.17 1.16 -3.30
CA VAL A 142 -2.31 1.11 -4.48
C VAL A 142 -1.94 2.54 -4.84
N ASP A 143 -0.65 2.81 -4.95
CA ASP A 143 -0.11 4.04 -5.50
C ASP A 143 0.63 3.73 -6.82
N LYS A 144 0.47 4.59 -7.82
CA LYS A 144 1.05 4.42 -9.15
C LYS A 144 1.66 5.73 -9.62
N GLY A 145 2.80 5.62 -10.24
CA GLY A 145 3.49 6.79 -10.77
C GLY A 145 4.63 6.40 -11.69
N THR A 146 5.50 7.35 -11.92
CA THR A 146 6.72 7.16 -12.69
C THR A 146 7.93 7.56 -11.84
N LEU A 147 8.96 6.73 -11.88
CA LEU A 147 10.25 7.00 -11.28
C LEU A 147 11.17 7.63 -12.33
N ASN A 148 11.71 8.78 -12.02
CA ASN A 148 12.81 9.37 -12.76
C ASN A 148 14.08 9.09 -11.96
N LEU A 149 14.84 8.11 -12.39
CA LEU A 149 16.18 7.92 -11.85
C LEU A 149 17.05 9.03 -12.41
N PRO A 150 17.76 9.80 -11.58
CA PRO A 150 18.72 10.77 -12.09
C PRO A 150 19.69 10.00 -12.96
N GLY A 151 19.65 10.27 -14.26
CA GLY A 151 20.63 9.71 -15.19
C GLY A 151 21.99 10.00 -14.62
N SER A 152 22.88 9.04 -14.66
CA SER A 152 24.29 9.25 -14.40
C SER A 152 24.83 10.19 -15.48
N THR A 153 24.57 11.48 -15.36
CA THR A 153 25.44 12.49 -15.91
C THR A 153 26.69 12.50 -15.05
N ALA A 154 27.44 11.44 -15.16
CA ALA A 154 28.87 11.50 -14.93
C ALA A 154 29.45 12.42 -16.01
N GLY A 155 29.29 13.66 -15.82
CA GLY A 155 29.98 14.74 -16.49
C GLY A 155 30.86 15.40 -15.46
N ILE A 156 31.88 14.71 -15.16
CA ILE A 156 33.02 15.17 -14.43
C ILE A 156 33.88 15.94 -15.40
N TRP A 157 34.25 17.08 -14.99
CA TRP A 157 35.57 17.67 -15.23
C TRP A 157 36.12 18.25 -13.97
#